data_a3a0afc016cbda64b5eaef1c1a1d81f9
#
_entry.id   a3a0afc016cbda64b5eaef1c1a1d81f9
#
_cell.length_a   1.000
_cell.length_b   1.000
_cell.length_c   1.000
_cell.angle_alpha   90.00
_cell.angle_beta   90.00
_cell.angle_gamma   90.00
#
_symmetry.space_group_name_H-M   'P 1'
#
loop_
_entity.id
_entity.type
_entity.pdbx_description
1 polymer ?
#
loop_
_entity_poly.entity_id
_entity_poly.type
_entity_poly.pdbx_seq_one_letter_code
_entity_poly.pdbx_strand_id
1 'polypeptide(L)'
;MAKSVELFGNNVAYEIRLQQALEEDMLCPFHYYGVGEYIKEAPDGKFMGQQVSADSMTDKDRTEFSRWLEQLTDPNRVRYIIDKIQIYSEAGTDVRGLVFCSRRDEAKRLSAMFNEQVNQQAERPYRTKAITGENSQAERDEAVKQLENGELDYIFTVDLFNEGVDIP
;
A
#
# COMPACT_ATOMS: atom_id res chain seq x y z
N MET A 1 -18.49 16.18 2.59
CA MET A 1 -19.42 15.95 3.73
C MET A 1 -20.63 16.90 3.75
N ALA A 2 -20.50 18.22 3.48
CA ALA A 2 -21.64 19.15 3.58
C ALA A 2 -22.84 18.82 2.66
N LYS A 3 -22.64 18.33 1.45
CA LYS A 3 -23.73 18.05 0.49
C LYS A 3 -24.62 16.84 0.81
N SER A 4 -24.10 15.84 1.52
CA SER A 4 -24.90 14.65 1.89
C SER A 4 -25.86 14.94 3.05
N VAL A 5 -25.49 15.81 3.96
CA VAL A 5 -26.34 16.20 5.10
C VAL A 5 -27.55 17.01 4.63
N GLU A 6 -27.39 17.89 3.63
CA GLU A 6 -28.49 18.63 3.02
C GLU A 6 -29.50 17.71 2.30
N LEU A 7 -29.07 16.64 1.65
CA LEU A 7 -29.90 15.65 0.96
C LEU A 7 -30.90 14.95 1.93
N PHE A 8 -30.50 14.78 3.19
CA PHE A 8 -31.32 14.14 4.23
C PHE A 8 -31.98 15.16 5.18
N GLY A 9 -32.12 16.43 4.74
CA GLY A 9 -32.78 17.47 5.51
C GLY A 9 -32.13 17.78 6.86
N ASN A 10 -30.78 17.67 6.91
CA ASN A 10 -29.98 17.82 8.13
C ASN A 10 -30.28 16.80 9.24
N ASN A 11 -30.90 15.68 8.89
CA ASN A 11 -31.27 14.65 9.85
C ASN A 11 -30.13 13.62 9.91
N VAL A 12 -29.26 13.73 10.91
CA VAL A 12 -28.17 12.78 11.20
C VAL A 12 -28.68 11.83 12.29
N ALA A 13 -28.95 10.59 11.90
CA ALA A 13 -29.48 9.60 12.85
C ALA A 13 -28.36 9.10 13.81
N TYR A 14 -27.14 9.01 13.32
CA TYR A 14 -25.98 8.58 14.11
C TYR A 14 -24.68 9.06 13.44
N GLU A 15 -23.76 9.55 14.23
CA GLU A 15 -22.40 9.90 13.78
C GLU A 15 -21.40 9.23 14.71
N ILE A 16 -20.50 8.41 14.13
CA ILE A 16 -19.38 7.83 14.86
C ILE A 16 -18.08 8.28 14.20
N ARG A 17 -17.13 8.69 15.01
CA ARG A 17 -15.78 9.03 14.54
C ARG A 17 -14.85 7.83 14.69
N LEU A 18 -13.79 7.80 13.87
CA LEU A 18 -12.81 6.71 13.88
C LEU A 18 -12.31 6.36 15.29
N GLN A 19 -11.95 7.38 16.07
CA GLN A 19 -11.46 7.18 17.44
C GLN A 19 -12.51 6.51 18.32
N GLN A 20 -13.75 6.97 18.26
CA GLN A 20 -14.86 6.38 19.02
C GLN A 20 -15.16 4.95 18.58
N ALA A 21 -15.13 4.68 17.26
CA ALA A 21 -15.33 3.33 16.74
C ALA A 21 -14.24 2.33 17.18
N LEU A 22 -13.00 2.81 17.38
CA LEU A 22 -11.90 2.02 17.94
C LEU A 22 -12.07 1.79 19.45
N GLU A 23 -12.48 2.82 20.20
CA GLU A 23 -12.72 2.75 21.65
C GLU A 23 -13.92 1.84 22.03
N GLU A 24 -14.91 1.75 21.13
CA GLU A 24 -16.11 0.91 21.27
C GLU A 24 -15.95 -0.49 20.65
N ASP A 25 -14.72 -0.91 20.29
CA ASP A 25 -14.41 -2.21 19.66
C ASP A 25 -15.20 -2.50 18.35
N MET A 26 -15.68 -1.45 17.67
CA MET A 26 -16.37 -1.58 16.38
C MET A 26 -15.39 -1.78 15.22
N LEU A 27 -14.14 -1.39 15.40
CA LEU A 27 -13.06 -1.54 14.43
C LEU A 27 -11.86 -2.22 15.10
N CYS A 28 -11.16 -3.02 14.31
CA CYS A 28 -9.91 -3.61 14.76
C CYS A 28 -8.87 -2.52 15.04
N PRO A 29 -8.10 -2.63 16.14
CA PRO A 29 -6.98 -1.74 16.38
C PRO A 29 -5.95 -1.88 15.26
N PHE A 30 -5.31 -0.77 14.91
CA PHE A 30 -4.27 -0.75 13.88
C PHE A 30 -3.05 0.04 14.35
N HIS A 31 -1.89 -0.32 13.83
CA HIS A 31 -0.65 0.43 14.03
C HIS A 31 -0.29 1.16 12.74
N TYR A 32 -0.03 2.47 12.85
CA TYR A 32 0.40 3.28 11.73
C TYR A 32 1.88 3.62 11.86
N TYR A 33 2.66 3.24 10.86
CA TYR A 33 4.09 3.53 10.80
C TYR A 33 4.38 4.43 9.60
N GLY A 34 4.85 5.65 9.86
CA GLY A 34 5.38 6.53 8.83
C GLY A 34 6.82 6.15 8.50
N VAL A 35 7.05 5.69 7.27
CA VAL A 35 8.39 5.32 6.80
C VAL A 35 8.82 6.29 5.72
N GLY A 36 9.94 7.00 5.94
CA GLY A 36 10.58 7.82 4.91
C GLY A 36 11.42 6.94 3.98
N GLU A 37 11.24 7.08 2.67
CA GLU A 37 12.19 6.51 1.71
C GLU A 37 13.50 7.33 1.76
N TYR A 38 14.59 6.67 2.15
CA TYR A 38 15.94 7.22 2.08
C TYR A 38 16.47 7.01 0.67
N ILE A 39 16.48 8.08 -0.08
CA ILE A 39 17.02 8.11 -1.42
C ILE A 39 18.47 8.54 -1.34
N LYS A 40 19.39 7.62 -1.52
CA LYS A 40 20.81 7.89 -1.36
C LYS A 40 21.44 8.67 -2.51
N GLU A 41 20.84 8.69 -3.70
CA GLU A 41 21.43 9.29 -4.90
C GLU A 41 20.36 9.88 -5.83
N ALA A 42 19.96 11.12 -5.60
CA ALA A 42 19.33 11.89 -6.66
C ALA A 42 20.46 12.42 -7.59
N PRO A 43 20.28 12.43 -8.91
CA PRO A 43 21.31 12.87 -9.84
C PRO A 43 21.90 14.27 -9.60
N ASP A 44 21.15 15.11 -8.86
CA ASP A 44 21.51 16.49 -8.51
C ASP A 44 21.51 16.79 -7.01
N GLY A 45 21.38 15.78 -6.17
CA GLY A 45 21.35 15.93 -4.70
C GLY A 45 20.12 16.65 -4.14
N LYS A 46 19.19 17.08 -4.97
CA LYS A 46 18.04 17.92 -4.62
C LYS A 46 17.06 17.24 -3.65
N PHE A 47 17.02 15.91 -3.65
CA PHE A 47 16.11 15.09 -2.81
C PHE A 47 16.84 14.25 -1.75
N MET A 48 18.15 14.44 -1.57
CA MET A 48 18.94 13.70 -0.59
C MET A 48 18.61 14.12 0.84
N GLY A 49 18.09 13.20 1.62
CA GLY A 49 17.97 13.35 3.09
C GLY A 49 16.90 14.33 3.57
N GLN A 50 16.05 14.86 2.71
CA GLN A 50 14.92 15.70 3.11
C GLN A 50 13.62 14.88 3.02
N GLN A 51 12.81 14.92 4.10
CA GLN A 51 11.39 14.61 4.00
C GLN A 51 10.75 15.70 3.13
N VAL A 52 10.62 15.44 1.84
CA VAL A 52 9.91 16.36 0.96
C VAL A 52 8.42 16.10 1.14
N SER A 53 7.74 17.00 1.83
CA SER A 53 6.29 16.98 1.94
C SER A 53 5.68 17.10 0.54
N ALA A 54 4.75 16.24 0.18
CA ALA A 54 4.05 16.27 -1.11
C ALA A 54 3.39 17.63 -1.40
N ASP A 55 3.03 18.38 -0.34
CA ASP A 55 2.38 19.68 -0.43
C ASP A 55 3.33 20.82 -0.82
N SER A 56 4.65 20.60 -0.71
CA SER A 56 5.67 21.59 -1.06
C SER A 56 6.27 21.43 -2.46
N MET A 57 5.86 20.41 -3.21
CA MET A 57 6.39 20.10 -4.54
C MET A 57 5.65 20.86 -5.64
N THR A 58 6.39 21.48 -6.56
CA THR A 58 5.85 21.95 -7.82
C THR A 58 5.50 20.80 -8.76
N ASP A 59 4.68 21.01 -9.78
CA ASP A 59 4.34 19.96 -10.77
C ASP A 59 5.58 19.42 -11.50
N LYS A 60 6.58 20.26 -11.70
CA LYS A 60 7.88 19.87 -12.27
C LYS A 60 8.64 18.96 -11.32
N ASP A 61 8.69 19.31 -10.02
CA ASP A 61 9.34 18.49 -9.00
C ASP A 61 8.64 17.13 -8.85
N ARG A 62 7.30 17.10 -8.92
CA ARG A 62 6.52 15.84 -8.91
C ARG A 62 6.84 14.96 -10.10
N THR A 63 7.01 15.54 -11.29
CA THR A 63 7.36 14.78 -12.51
C THR A 63 8.79 14.23 -12.42
N GLU A 64 9.74 15.02 -11.94
CA GLU A 64 11.13 14.59 -11.73
C GLU A 64 11.22 13.53 -10.64
N PHE A 65 10.50 13.72 -9.53
CA PHE A 65 10.40 12.74 -8.46
C PHE A 65 9.77 11.42 -8.94
N SER A 66 8.71 11.47 -9.77
CA SER A 66 8.09 10.29 -10.34
C SER A 66 9.03 9.52 -11.26
N ARG A 67 9.77 10.22 -12.15
CA ARG A 67 10.80 9.60 -13.00
C ARG A 67 11.90 8.95 -12.19
N TRP A 68 12.27 9.59 -11.13
CA TRP A 68 13.29 9.12 -10.24
C TRP A 68 12.81 7.92 -9.39
N LEU A 69 11.57 7.93 -8.89
CA LEU A 69 10.94 6.74 -8.30
C LEU A 69 10.82 5.60 -9.31
N GLU A 70 10.63 5.90 -10.61
CA GLU A 70 10.69 4.88 -11.68
C GLU A 70 12.07 4.24 -11.82
N GLN A 71 13.15 5.00 -11.60
CA GLN A 71 14.52 4.46 -11.55
C GLN A 71 14.78 3.62 -10.28
N LEU A 72 13.99 3.83 -9.23
CA LEU A 72 14.04 3.05 -7.99
C LEU A 72 13.19 1.76 -8.02
N THR A 73 12.63 1.35 -9.12
CA THR A 73 12.19 -0.04 -9.32
C THR A 73 13.40 -0.97 -9.46
N ASP A 74 14.38 -0.73 -8.64
CA ASP A 74 15.64 -1.40 -8.48
C ASP A 74 15.48 -2.49 -7.40
N PRO A 75 16.22 -3.57 -7.44
CA PRO A 75 16.32 -4.57 -6.38
C PRO A 75 16.49 -3.99 -4.97
N ASN A 76 17.11 -2.83 -4.85
CA ASN A 76 17.28 -2.13 -3.58
C ASN A 76 15.96 -1.62 -2.98
N ARG A 77 15.02 -1.13 -3.79
CA ARG A 77 13.70 -0.70 -3.30
C ARG A 77 12.88 -1.90 -2.79
N VAL A 78 12.88 -2.99 -3.52
CA VAL A 78 12.20 -4.22 -3.10
C VAL A 78 12.77 -4.70 -1.78
N ARG A 79 14.09 -4.76 -1.66
CA ARG A 79 14.76 -5.15 -0.41
C ARG A 79 14.40 -4.22 0.74
N TYR A 80 14.43 -2.90 0.50
CA TYR A 80 14.06 -1.92 1.50
C TYR A 80 12.61 -2.09 1.97
N ILE A 81 11.65 -2.31 1.07
CA ILE A 81 10.24 -2.56 1.42
C ILE A 81 10.13 -3.83 2.28
N ILE A 82 10.79 -4.92 1.86
CA ILE A 82 10.82 -6.19 2.60
C ILE A 82 11.41 -5.99 4.00
N ASP A 83 12.53 -5.29 4.12
CA ASP A 83 13.17 -4.98 5.41
C ASP A 83 12.21 -4.21 6.33
N LYS A 84 11.45 -3.24 5.78
CA LYS A 84 10.45 -2.49 6.55
C LYS A 84 9.28 -3.35 6.98
N ILE A 85 8.78 -4.21 6.09
CA ILE A 85 7.75 -5.19 6.45
C ILE A 85 8.24 -6.06 7.63
N GLN A 86 9.45 -6.59 7.54
CA GLN A 86 10.02 -7.44 8.61
C GLN A 86 10.21 -6.71 9.94
N ILE A 87 10.59 -5.43 9.91
CA ILE A 87 10.79 -4.62 11.12
C ILE A 87 9.47 -4.32 11.83
N TYR A 88 8.42 -4.02 11.05
CA TYR A 88 7.14 -3.54 11.60
C TYR A 88 6.07 -4.62 11.71
N SER A 89 6.30 -5.81 11.15
CA SER A 89 5.43 -6.96 11.37
C SER A 89 5.74 -7.62 12.71
N GLU A 90 4.71 -8.17 13.34
CA GLU A 90 4.90 -8.97 14.55
C GLU A 90 5.67 -10.25 14.21
N ALA A 91 6.67 -10.55 15.04
CA ALA A 91 7.48 -11.74 14.87
C ALA A 91 6.62 -13.01 14.96
N GLY A 92 6.72 -13.87 13.95
CA GLY A 92 6.01 -15.16 13.91
C GLY A 92 4.59 -15.11 13.35
N THR A 93 4.12 -13.95 12.85
CA THR A 93 2.84 -13.86 12.15
C THR A 93 3.02 -14.01 10.64
N ASP A 94 2.10 -14.73 10.01
CA ASP A 94 2.03 -14.85 8.54
C ASP A 94 1.42 -13.56 7.99
N VAL A 95 2.29 -12.57 7.71
CA VAL A 95 1.86 -11.23 7.31
C VAL A 95 1.34 -11.24 5.89
N ARG A 96 0.08 -10.87 5.74
CA ARG A 96 -0.61 -10.70 4.45
C ARG A 96 -1.08 -9.26 4.30
N GLY A 97 -1.09 -8.77 3.06
CA GLY A 97 -1.49 -7.38 2.90
C GLY A 97 -1.65 -6.89 1.48
N LEU A 98 -2.03 -5.61 1.41
CA LEU A 98 -2.17 -4.86 0.16
C LEU A 98 -1.01 -3.88 0.03
N VAL A 99 -0.45 -3.78 -1.18
CA VAL A 99 0.57 -2.80 -1.54
C VAL A 99 -0.02 -1.86 -2.59
N PHE A 100 -0.29 -0.63 -2.20
CA PHE A 100 -0.82 0.38 -3.09
C PHE A 100 0.31 1.03 -3.88
N CYS A 101 0.23 0.95 -5.19
CA CYS A 101 1.18 1.51 -6.13
C CYS A 101 0.57 2.72 -6.85
N SER A 102 1.42 3.62 -7.32
CA SER A 102 0.99 4.79 -8.07
C SER A 102 0.68 4.50 -9.54
N ARG A 103 1.23 3.39 -10.09
CA ARG A 103 1.13 3.02 -11.51
C ARG A 103 0.97 1.51 -11.70
N ARG A 104 0.28 1.13 -12.77
CA ARG A 104 0.06 -0.29 -13.13
C ARG A 104 1.37 -1.03 -13.41
N ASP A 105 2.29 -0.37 -14.12
CA ASP A 105 3.59 -0.95 -14.43
C ASP A 105 4.43 -1.16 -13.17
N GLU A 106 4.37 -0.22 -12.23
CA GLU A 106 5.00 -0.34 -10.92
C GLU A 106 4.44 -1.56 -10.17
N ALA A 107 3.12 -1.70 -10.07
CA ALA A 107 2.48 -2.82 -9.39
C ALA A 107 2.93 -4.18 -9.99
N LYS A 108 2.91 -4.30 -11.33
CA LYS A 108 3.33 -5.52 -12.03
C LYS A 108 4.81 -5.84 -11.79
N ARG A 109 5.67 -4.82 -11.88
CA ARG A 109 7.13 -5.01 -11.70
C ARG A 109 7.49 -5.34 -10.25
N LEU A 110 6.95 -4.61 -9.27
CA LEU A 110 7.20 -4.88 -7.86
C LEU A 110 6.70 -6.27 -7.46
N SER A 111 5.50 -6.68 -7.91
CA SER A 111 4.99 -8.02 -7.68
C SER A 111 5.95 -9.10 -8.23
N ALA A 112 6.41 -8.94 -9.48
CA ALA A 112 7.36 -9.88 -10.08
C ALA A 112 8.69 -9.94 -9.27
N MET A 113 9.22 -8.79 -8.88
CA MET A 113 10.47 -8.71 -8.12
C MET A 113 10.33 -9.29 -6.71
N PHE A 114 9.16 -9.13 -6.05
CA PHE A 114 8.88 -9.78 -4.77
C PHE A 114 8.89 -11.29 -4.89
N ASN A 115 8.30 -11.85 -5.95
CA ASN A 115 8.28 -13.29 -6.19
C ASN A 115 9.69 -13.90 -6.40
N GLU A 116 10.70 -13.08 -6.72
CA GLU A 116 12.09 -13.48 -6.79
C GLU A 116 12.81 -13.47 -5.41
N GLN A 117 12.20 -12.85 -4.40
CA GLN A 117 12.77 -12.77 -3.05
C GLN A 117 12.25 -13.89 -2.16
N VAL A 118 13.07 -14.29 -1.19
CA VAL A 118 12.70 -15.30 -0.21
C VAL A 118 12.04 -14.64 0.99
N ASN A 119 10.83 -15.08 1.32
CA ASN A 119 10.21 -14.81 2.60
C ASN A 119 10.92 -15.63 3.68
N GLN A 120 11.73 -14.97 4.49
CA GLN A 120 12.55 -15.65 5.51
C GLN A 120 11.71 -16.32 6.61
N GLN A 121 10.50 -15.80 6.89
CA GLN A 121 9.60 -16.37 7.90
C GLN A 121 8.94 -17.65 7.40
N ALA A 122 8.56 -17.67 6.13
CA ALA A 122 7.90 -18.82 5.50
C ALA A 122 8.87 -19.80 4.82
N GLU A 123 10.18 -19.49 4.78
CA GLU A 123 11.25 -20.27 4.13
C GLU A 123 10.95 -20.62 2.66
N ARG A 124 10.26 -19.74 1.95
CA ARG A 124 9.86 -19.89 0.54
C ARG A 124 9.86 -18.55 -0.18
N PRO A 125 9.83 -18.52 -1.53
CA PRO A 125 9.60 -17.28 -2.26
C PRO A 125 8.28 -16.60 -1.85
N TYR A 126 8.26 -15.27 -1.90
CA TYR A 126 7.01 -14.53 -1.77
C TYR A 126 6.03 -14.95 -2.88
N ARG A 127 4.76 -14.97 -2.55
CA ARG A 127 3.66 -15.25 -3.47
C ARG A 127 2.82 -13.98 -3.57
N THR A 128 3.01 -13.27 -4.65
CA THR A 128 2.32 -12.00 -4.85
C THR A 128 1.66 -11.93 -6.22
N LYS A 129 0.64 -11.09 -6.34
CA LYS A 129 -0.10 -10.86 -7.57
C LYS A 129 -0.39 -9.38 -7.76
N ALA A 130 -0.19 -8.88 -8.99
CA ALA A 130 -0.60 -7.53 -9.33
C ALA A 130 -2.05 -7.55 -9.84
N ILE A 131 -2.92 -6.79 -9.19
CA ILE A 131 -4.32 -6.62 -9.56
C ILE A 131 -4.56 -5.14 -9.88
N THR A 132 -4.98 -4.88 -11.11
CA THR A 132 -5.19 -3.52 -11.63
C THR A 132 -6.57 -3.39 -12.25
N GLY A 133 -6.92 -2.19 -12.74
CA GLY A 133 -8.16 -1.96 -13.45
C GLY A 133 -8.35 -2.79 -14.72
N GLU A 134 -7.30 -3.43 -15.25
CA GLU A 134 -7.36 -4.31 -16.41
C GLU A 134 -7.91 -5.70 -16.08
N ASN A 135 -7.85 -6.11 -14.81
CA ASN A 135 -8.35 -7.40 -14.38
C ASN A 135 -9.88 -7.40 -14.28
N SER A 136 -10.49 -8.51 -14.63
CA SER A 136 -11.92 -8.75 -14.47
C SER A 136 -12.31 -8.80 -12.99
N GLN A 137 -13.60 -8.62 -12.69
CA GLN A 137 -14.10 -8.74 -11.32
C GLN A 137 -13.81 -10.13 -10.74
N ALA A 138 -14.02 -11.19 -11.55
CA ALA A 138 -13.75 -12.57 -11.12
C ALA A 138 -12.27 -12.78 -10.72
N GLU A 139 -11.31 -12.19 -11.45
CA GLU A 139 -9.88 -12.27 -11.10
C GLU A 139 -9.55 -11.51 -9.82
N ARG A 140 -10.25 -10.39 -9.57
CA ARG A 140 -10.09 -9.61 -8.32
C ARG A 140 -10.63 -10.39 -7.13
N ASP A 141 -11.83 -10.94 -7.24
CA ASP A 141 -12.47 -11.73 -6.19
C ASP A 141 -11.64 -12.98 -5.87
N GLU A 142 -11.08 -13.61 -6.89
CA GLU A 142 -10.20 -14.77 -6.73
C GLU A 142 -8.90 -14.40 -6.02
N ALA A 143 -8.28 -13.25 -6.37
CA ALA A 143 -7.07 -12.80 -5.71
C ALA A 143 -7.30 -12.47 -4.22
N VAL A 144 -8.45 -11.89 -3.88
CA VAL A 144 -8.84 -11.64 -2.48
C VAL A 144 -8.96 -12.95 -1.72
N LYS A 145 -9.66 -13.94 -2.28
CA LYS A 145 -9.78 -15.27 -1.65
C LYS A 145 -8.42 -15.95 -1.47
N GLN A 146 -7.54 -15.84 -2.45
CA GLN A 146 -6.17 -16.37 -2.34
C GLN A 146 -5.37 -15.69 -1.22
N LEU A 147 -5.56 -14.37 -1.02
CA LEU A 147 -4.94 -13.63 0.08
C LEU A 147 -5.52 -14.08 1.43
N GLU A 148 -6.84 -14.19 1.56
CA GLU A 148 -7.55 -14.66 2.76
C GLU A 148 -7.11 -16.06 3.17
N ASN A 149 -6.98 -16.97 2.20
CA ASN A 149 -6.58 -18.37 2.41
C ASN A 149 -5.06 -18.53 2.65
N GLY A 150 -4.27 -17.45 2.55
CA GLY A 150 -2.81 -17.52 2.70
C GLY A 150 -2.11 -18.16 1.50
N GLU A 151 -2.76 -18.22 0.35
CA GLU A 151 -2.17 -18.66 -0.93
C GLU A 151 -1.32 -17.53 -1.54
N LEU A 152 -1.67 -16.27 -1.27
CA LEU A 152 -0.89 -15.08 -1.56
C LEU A 152 -0.44 -14.41 -0.26
N ASP A 153 0.74 -13.80 -0.30
CA ASP A 153 1.27 -12.98 0.78
C ASP A 153 0.88 -11.50 0.58
N TYR A 154 0.96 -11.00 -0.66
CA TYR A 154 0.60 -9.60 -0.98
C TYR A 154 -0.12 -9.49 -2.33
N ILE A 155 -1.07 -8.54 -2.38
CA ILE A 155 -1.64 -8.05 -3.64
C ILE A 155 -1.10 -6.63 -3.87
N PHE A 156 -0.47 -6.43 -5.03
CA PHE A 156 -0.04 -5.12 -5.52
C PHE A 156 -1.15 -4.51 -6.36
N THR A 157 -1.60 -3.30 -6.02
CA THR A 157 -2.77 -2.70 -6.67
C THR A 157 -2.60 -1.22 -6.94
N VAL A 158 -3.41 -0.69 -7.85
CA VAL A 158 -3.51 0.74 -8.19
C VAL A 158 -4.97 1.13 -8.17
N ASP A 159 -5.34 2.10 -7.34
CA ASP A 159 -6.69 2.67 -7.21
C ASP A 159 -7.84 1.65 -7.03
N LEU A 160 -7.51 0.40 -6.80
CA LEU A 160 -8.46 -0.64 -6.43
C LEU A 160 -8.35 -0.89 -4.93
N PHE A 161 -9.41 -1.35 -4.32
CA PHE A 161 -9.48 -1.65 -2.89
C PHE A 161 -9.27 -0.43 -1.96
N ASN A 162 -9.38 0.79 -2.48
CA ASN A 162 -9.27 2.00 -1.67
C ASN A 162 -10.51 2.23 -0.80
N GLU A 163 -11.68 1.75 -1.26
CA GLU A 163 -12.95 1.90 -0.56
C GLU A 163 -13.82 0.65 -0.77
N GLY A 164 -14.59 0.27 0.26
CA GLY A 164 -15.65 -0.73 0.14
C GLY A 164 -15.20 -2.18 0.00
N VAL A 165 -13.97 -2.49 0.34
CA VAL A 165 -13.46 -3.87 0.40
C VAL A 165 -13.30 -4.27 1.86
N ASP A 166 -14.05 -5.27 2.27
CA ASP A 166 -13.91 -5.94 3.55
C ASP A 166 -13.03 -7.17 3.32
N ILE A 167 -11.80 -7.12 3.82
CA ILE A 167 -10.87 -8.26 3.84
C ILE A 167 -10.68 -8.59 5.31
N PRO A 168 -11.28 -9.68 5.80
CA PRO A 168 -11.21 -10.05 7.20
C PRO A 168 -9.80 -10.49 7.65
#